data_bf0fdc3ab61c02bf9cd75a768badb0cd
#
_entry.id   bf0fdc3ab61c02bf9cd75a768badb0cd
#
_cell.length_a   1.000
_cell.length_b   1.000
_cell.length_c   1.000
_cell.angle_alpha   90.00
_cell.angle_beta   90.00
_cell.angle_gamma   90.00
#
_symmetry.space_group_name_H-M   'P 1'
#
loop_
_entity.id
_entity.type
_entity.pdbx_description
1 polymer ?
#
loop_
_entity_poly.entity_id
_entity_poly.type
_entity_poly.pdbx_seq_one_letter_code
_entity_poly.pdbx_strand_id
1 'polypeptide(L)'
;MERLLALMARLRDPVEGCPWDREQTHETIAPYAIEEAYEVLDAIQKQDWQAFPDELGDLLLQVVYQAQLAEEQGRFDFADVARIVTEKMIRRHPHVTFGADVLGHTRQAEGAANNLPASAMPGQWEMLKEQERKRSAQLGGQKDQRLGALAGVPPALPALIRASKLASRAARVGFDWPDVGGVLEKVHEEINEFSVEMHKGDREKMQDELGDVLFSIASLARRLKLDPEACLRQACDKFTRRFEAVEACLAQEGLSMQDQSVDQLDALWCAVKKTEKP
;
A
#
# COMPACT_ATOMS: atom_id res chain seq x y z
N MET A 1 9.00 -24.28 -6.39
CA MET A 1 9.17 -23.16 -7.30
C MET A 1 9.26 -23.61 -8.76
N GLU A 2 10.16 -24.53 -9.12
CA GLU A 2 10.34 -25.00 -10.51
C GLU A 2 9.05 -25.42 -11.22
N ARG A 3 8.15 -26.14 -10.52
CA ARG A 3 6.87 -26.55 -11.10
C ARG A 3 5.95 -25.38 -11.45
N LEU A 4 5.97 -24.29 -10.65
CA LEU A 4 5.16 -23.11 -10.91
C LEU A 4 5.70 -22.32 -12.12
N LEU A 5 7.03 -22.22 -12.24
CA LEU A 5 7.68 -21.60 -13.41
C LEU A 5 7.38 -22.40 -14.69
N ALA A 6 7.52 -23.73 -14.64
CA ALA A 6 7.20 -24.60 -15.76
C ALA A 6 5.70 -24.53 -16.16
N LEU A 7 4.80 -24.44 -15.17
CA LEU A 7 3.37 -24.22 -15.42
C LEU A 7 3.13 -22.92 -16.17
N MET A 8 3.70 -21.81 -15.72
CA MET A 8 3.51 -20.51 -16.36
C MET A 8 4.06 -20.48 -17.77
N ALA A 9 5.26 -21.00 -17.99
CA ALA A 9 5.83 -21.18 -19.33
C ALA A 9 4.91 -22.01 -20.25
N ARG A 10 4.26 -23.05 -19.72
CA ARG A 10 3.32 -23.88 -20.47
C ARG A 10 2.01 -23.16 -20.78
N LEU A 11 1.46 -22.41 -19.84
CA LEU A 11 0.25 -21.61 -20.06
C LEU A 11 0.45 -20.56 -21.16
N ARG A 12 1.65 -20.02 -21.27
CA ARG A 12 2.01 -19.01 -22.27
C ARG A 12 2.67 -19.57 -23.54
N ASP A 13 2.78 -20.91 -23.67
CA ASP A 13 3.33 -21.53 -24.88
C ASP A 13 2.58 -20.99 -26.12
N PRO A 14 3.30 -20.52 -27.17
CA PRO A 14 2.69 -19.88 -28.33
C PRO A 14 1.80 -20.82 -29.18
N VAL A 15 1.97 -22.13 -29.05
CA VAL A 15 1.23 -23.13 -29.83
C VAL A 15 0.17 -23.83 -28.98
N GLU A 16 0.56 -24.34 -27.83
CA GLU A 16 -0.27 -25.21 -26.98
C GLU A 16 -0.72 -24.55 -25.68
N GLY A 17 -0.37 -23.28 -25.44
CA GLY A 17 -0.73 -22.54 -24.26
C GLY A 17 -2.20 -22.12 -24.21
N CYS A 18 -2.63 -21.64 -23.06
CA CYS A 18 -3.98 -21.10 -22.85
C CYS A 18 -4.20 -19.85 -23.70
N PRO A 19 -5.27 -19.78 -24.49
CA PRO A 19 -5.52 -18.61 -25.35
C PRO A 19 -5.58 -17.30 -24.58
N TRP A 20 -6.19 -17.29 -23.40
CA TRP A 20 -6.29 -16.10 -22.55
C TRP A 20 -4.92 -15.67 -22.01
N ASP A 21 -4.14 -16.61 -21.47
CA ASP A 21 -2.80 -16.29 -20.94
C ASP A 21 -1.86 -15.76 -22.01
N ARG A 22 -1.97 -16.25 -23.23
CA ARG A 22 -1.13 -15.82 -24.38
C ARG A 22 -1.36 -14.38 -24.79
N GLU A 23 -2.58 -13.86 -24.61
CA GLU A 23 -2.95 -12.49 -24.97
C GLU A 23 -2.54 -11.45 -23.92
N GLN A 24 -2.17 -11.89 -22.71
CA GLN A 24 -1.86 -10.98 -21.61
C GLN A 24 -0.52 -10.24 -21.82
N THR A 25 -0.48 -9.01 -21.33
CA THR A 25 0.70 -8.13 -21.33
C THR A 25 1.03 -7.71 -19.88
N HIS A 26 2.17 -7.04 -19.70
CA HIS A 26 2.52 -6.46 -18.38
C HIS A 26 1.41 -5.54 -17.84
N GLU A 27 0.79 -4.76 -18.70
CA GLU A 27 -0.24 -3.78 -18.36
C GLU A 27 -1.55 -4.46 -17.97
N THR A 28 -1.95 -5.53 -18.69
CA THR A 28 -3.22 -6.23 -18.41
C THR A 28 -3.17 -7.05 -17.13
N ILE A 29 -1.99 -7.56 -16.74
CA ILE A 29 -1.78 -8.36 -15.52
C ILE A 29 -1.45 -7.50 -14.29
N ALA A 30 -0.91 -6.30 -14.47
CA ALA A 30 -0.51 -5.45 -13.33
C ALA A 30 -1.63 -5.13 -12.32
N PRO A 31 -2.90 -4.92 -12.73
CA PRO A 31 -4.00 -4.69 -11.78
C PRO A 31 -4.22 -5.85 -10.81
N TYR A 32 -4.13 -7.10 -11.28
CA TYR A 32 -4.33 -8.30 -10.44
C TYR A 32 -3.32 -8.36 -9.28
N ALA A 33 -2.08 -7.96 -9.50
CA ALA A 33 -1.09 -7.91 -8.41
C ALA A 33 -1.50 -7.00 -7.24
N ILE A 34 -2.33 -5.98 -7.51
CA ILE A 34 -2.89 -5.09 -6.48
C ILE A 34 -4.07 -5.77 -5.80
N GLU A 35 -4.94 -6.44 -6.57
CA GLU A 35 -6.08 -7.20 -6.09
C GLU A 35 -5.63 -8.29 -5.13
N GLU A 36 -4.73 -9.18 -5.55
CA GLU A 36 -4.17 -10.24 -4.72
C GLU A 36 -3.50 -9.72 -3.44
N ALA A 37 -2.82 -8.56 -3.53
CA ALA A 37 -2.24 -7.95 -2.33
C ALA A 37 -3.31 -7.49 -1.32
N TYR A 38 -4.49 -7.09 -1.78
CA TYR A 38 -5.62 -6.77 -0.91
C TYR A 38 -6.30 -8.02 -0.36
N GLU A 39 -6.38 -9.13 -1.11
CA GLU A 39 -6.91 -10.41 -0.66
C GLU A 39 -6.03 -11.03 0.42
N VAL A 40 -4.72 -10.99 0.25
CA VAL A 40 -3.75 -11.31 1.33
C VAL A 40 -4.01 -10.48 2.59
N LEU A 41 -4.26 -9.17 2.44
CA LEU A 41 -4.53 -8.30 3.58
C LEU A 41 -5.87 -8.62 4.24
N ASP A 42 -6.89 -8.93 3.46
CA ASP A 42 -8.22 -9.31 3.94
C ASP A 42 -8.17 -10.61 4.75
N ALA A 43 -7.50 -11.65 4.22
CA ALA A 43 -7.29 -12.90 4.93
C ALA A 43 -6.59 -12.69 6.29
N ILE A 44 -5.58 -11.82 6.35
CA ILE A 44 -4.92 -11.46 7.62
C ILE A 44 -5.89 -10.76 8.58
N GLN A 45 -6.68 -9.79 8.11
CA GLN A 45 -7.61 -9.02 8.93
C GLN A 45 -8.74 -9.89 9.49
N LYS A 46 -9.23 -10.82 8.70
CA LYS A 46 -10.24 -11.82 9.10
C LYS A 46 -9.66 -12.95 9.94
N GLN A 47 -8.34 -13.04 10.06
CA GLN A 47 -7.62 -14.17 10.67
C GLN A 47 -7.95 -15.51 9.99
N ASP A 48 -8.23 -15.49 8.70
CA ASP A 48 -8.51 -16.67 7.89
C ASP A 48 -7.20 -17.34 7.46
N TRP A 49 -6.61 -18.07 8.39
CA TRP A 49 -5.37 -18.80 8.16
C TRP A 49 -5.53 -20.01 7.23
N GLN A 50 -6.75 -20.37 6.89
CA GLN A 50 -7.04 -21.43 5.92
C GLN A 50 -6.96 -20.90 4.49
N ALA A 51 -7.54 -19.74 4.20
CA ALA A 51 -7.46 -19.08 2.89
C ALA A 51 -6.08 -18.42 2.65
N PHE A 52 -5.42 -17.94 3.72
CA PHE A 52 -4.18 -17.16 3.61
C PHE A 52 -3.06 -17.76 2.73
N PRO A 53 -2.78 -19.09 2.71
CA PRO A 53 -1.80 -19.67 1.80
C PRO A 53 -2.21 -19.59 0.32
N ASP A 54 -3.51 -19.61 0.03
CA ASP A 54 -4.06 -19.50 -1.33
C ASP A 54 -3.83 -18.09 -1.87
N GLU A 55 -4.22 -17.07 -1.12
CA GLU A 55 -4.01 -15.67 -1.46
C GLU A 55 -2.52 -15.31 -1.64
N LEU A 56 -1.64 -15.87 -0.78
CA LEU A 56 -0.19 -15.74 -0.98
C LEU A 56 0.29 -16.44 -2.25
N GLY A 57 -0.34 -17.55 -2.62
CA GLY A 57 -0.07 -18.27 -3.85
C GLY A 57 -0.43 -17.45 -5.08
N ASP A 58 -1.59 -16.79 -5.07
CA ASP A 58 -2.08 -15.96 -6.15
C ASP A 58 -1.21 -14.69 -6.31
N LEU A 59 -0.85 -14.05 -5.22
CA LEU A 59 0.13 -12.95 -5.27
C LEU A 59 1.49 -13.39 -5.82
N LEU A 60 1.98 -14.58 -5.45
CA LEU A 60 3.21 -15.15 -6.00
C LEU A 60 3.06 -15.44 -7.50
N LEU A 61 1.89 -15.94 -7.93
CA LEU A 61 1.59 -16.17 -9.34
C LEU A 61 1.72 -14.89 -10.16
N GLN A 62 1.26 -13.75 -9.66
CA GLN A 62 1.42 -12.45 -10.34
C GLN A 62 2.90 -12.09 -10.53
N VAL A 63 3.76 -12.37 -9.56
CA VAL A 63 5.21 -12.15 -9.69
C VAL A 63 5.82 -13.06 -10.75
N VAL A 64 5.44 -14.34 -10.75
CA VAL A 64 5.91 -15.33 -11.74
C VAL A 64 5.43 -14.96 -13.15
N TYR A 65 4.18 -14.51 -13.27
CA TYR A 65 3.60 -14.09 -14.54
C TYR A 65 4.36 -12.92 -15.15
N GLN A 66 4.62 -11.88 -14.35
CA GLN A 66 5.39 -10.72 -14.80
C GLN A 66 6.83 -11.08 -15.19
N ALA A 67 7.44 -12.03 -14.48
CA ALA A 67 8.78 -12.51 -14.81
C ALA A 67 8.79 -13.31 -16.13
N GLN A 68 7.78 -14.15 -16.37
CA GLN A 68 7.61 -14.88 -17.63
C GLN A 68 7.45 -13.95 -18.83
N LEU A 69 6.60 -12.91 -18.70
CA LEU A 69 6.44 -11.89 -19.74
C LEU A 69 7.76 -11.16 -20.06
N ALA A 70 8.57 -10.91 -19.04
CA ALA A 70 9.87 -10.26 -19.21
C ALA A 70 10.90 -11.19 -19.86
N GLU A 71 10.90 -12.48 -19.54
CA GLU A 71 11.74 -13.49 -20.13
C GLU A 71 11.44 -13.68 -21.61
N GLU A 72 10.16 -13.74 -22.00
CA GLU A 72 9.72 -13.78 -23.41
C GLU A 72 10.22 -12.57 -24.24
N GLN A 73 10.43 -11.43 -23.57
CA GLN A 73 10.98 -10.22 -24.17
C GLN A 73 12.51 -10.15 -24.09
N GLY A 74 13.18 -11.17 -23.55
CA GLY A 74 14.64 -11.21 -23.39
C GLY A 74 15.18 -10.18 -22.40
N ARG A 75 14.39 -9.73 -21.41
CA ARG A 75 14.77 -8.68 -20.45
C ARG A 75 15.40 -9.25 -19.17
N PHE A 76 14.70 -10.12 -18.47
CA PHE A 76 15.11 -10.80 -17.25
C PHE A 76 14.15 -11.97 -16.98
N ASP A 77 14.54 -12.89 -16.11
CA ASP A 77 13.75 -14.03 -15.67
C ASP A 77 13.40 -13.95 -14.17
N PHE A 78 12.70 -14.97 -13.66
CA PHE A 78 12.35 -15.07 -12.25
C PHE A 78 13.58 -15.22 -11.33
N ALA A 79 14.65 -15.90 -11.80
CA ALA A 79 15.88 -16.04 -11.02
C ALA A 79 16.56 -14.69 -10.81
N ASP A 80 16.52 -13.80 -11.79
CA ASP A 80 16.98 -12.43 -11.66
C ASP A 80 16.17 -11.64 -10.62
N VAL A 81 14.84 -11.77 -10.62
CA VAL A 81 13.97 -11.13 -9.63
C VAL A 81 14.35 -11.61 -8.22
N ALA A 82 14.48 -12.92 -8.03
CA ALA A 82 14.85 -13.51 -6.75
C ALA A 82 16.25 -13.07 -6.30
N ARG A 83 17.23 -13.09 -7.22
CA ARG A 83 18.59 -12.62 -6.95
C ARG A 83 18.63 -11.15 -6.54
N ILE A 84 17.95 -10.28 -7.29
CA ILE A 84 17.92 -8.83 -7.02
C ILE A 84 17.31 -8.52 -5.64
N VAL A 85 16.22 -9.18 -5.26
CA VAL A 85 15.62 -8.96 -3.94
C VAL A 85 16.50 -9.50 -2.82
N THR A 86 17.13 -10.67 -3.02
CA THR A 86 18.06 -11.25 -2.05
C THR A 86 19.25 -10.33 -1.78
N GLU A 87 19.95 -9.91 -2.83
CA GLU A 87 21.08 -8.96 -2.71
C GLU A 87 20.65 -7.65 -2.06
N LYS A 88 19.48 -7.14 -2.39
CA LYS A 88 18.92 -5.95 -1.77
C LYS A 88 18.68 -6.14 -0.28
N MET A 89 18.13 -7.29 0.15
CA MET A 89 17.89 -7.58 1.56
C MET A 89 19.18 -7.74 2.34
N ILE A 90 20.17 -8.42 1.78
CA ILE A 90 21.52 -8.52 2.39
C ILE A 90 22.11 -7.12 2.63
N ARG A 91 22.10 -6.24 1.62
CA ARG A 91 22.62 -4.88 1.75
C ARG A 91 21.88 -4.04 2.80
N ARG A 92 20.57 -4.25 2.96
CA ARG A 92 19.74 -3.50 3.90
C ARG A 92 19.76 -4.03 5.33
N HIS A 93 20.41 -5.19 5.55
CA HIS A 93 20.56 -5.81 6.85
C HIS A 93 22.03 -6.01 7.22
N PRO A 94 22.83 -4.94 7.26
CA PRO A 94 24.28 -5.06 7.56
C PRO A 94 24.55 -5.56 8.98
N HIS A 95 23.54 -5.53 9.84
CA HIS A 95 23.58 -6.01 11.23
C HIS A 95 23.30 -7.51 11.36
N VAL A 96 22.91 -8.19 10.26
CA VAL A 96 22.67 -9.64 10.23
C VAL A 96 23.85 -10.32 9.55
N THR A 97 24.40 -11.34 10.20
CA THR A 97 25.41 -12.20 9.60
C THR A 97 24.69 -13.29 8.78
N PHE A 98 24.96 -13.33 7.50
CA PHE A 98 24.39 -14.34 6.61
C PHE A 98 25.40 -15.45 6.37
N GLY A 99 24.96 -16.71 6.37
CA GLY A 99 25.77 -17.89 6.05
C GLY A 99 26.05 -18.02 4.54
N ALA A 100 26.91 -18.95 4.17
CA ALA A 100 27.28 -19.22 2.78
C ALA A 100 26.10 -19.69 1.92
N ASP A 101 25.08 -20.28 2.54
CA ASP A 101 23.81 -20.70 1.92
C ASP A 101 23.01 -19.51 1.36
N VAL A 102 23.14 -18.33 1.99
CA VAL A 102 22.49 -17.09 1.55
C VAL A 102 23.40 -16.25 0.67
N LEU A 103 24.71 -16.18 1.01
CA LEU A 103 25.67 -15.32 0.31
C LEU A 103 26.21 -15.94 -0.98
N GLY A 104 26.03 -17.25 -1.18
CA GLY A 104 26.75 -18.01 -2.20
C GLY A 104 28.26 -18.05 -1.88
N HIS A 105 29.07 -18.59 -2.79
CA HIS A 105 30.51 -18.82 -2.55
C HIS A 105 31.39 -17.55 -2.60
N THR A 106 30.84 -16.35 -2.66
CA THR A 106 31.61 -15.17 -3.08
C THR A 106 31.72 -14.01 -2.09
N ARG A 107 31.11 -14.04 -0.88
CA ARG A 107 31.34 -12.97 0.13
C ARG A 107 31.23 -13.48 1.56
N GLN A 108 32.32 -13.42 2.31
CA GLN A 108 32.25 -13.29 3.77
C GLN A 108 31.75 -11.87 4.07
N ALA A 109 30.52 -11.74 4.57
CA ALA A 109 30.07 -10.48 5.14
C ALA A 109 30.70 -10.40 6.54
N GLU A 110 31.67 -9.53 6.72
CA GLU A 110 32.08 -9.04 8.04
C GLU A 110 30.88 -8.26 8.61
N GLY A 111 29.98 -8.97 9.27
CA GLY A 111 28.85 -8.38 9.97
C GLY A 111 29.35 -7.74 11.25
N ALA A 112 29.50 -6.42 11.28
CA ALA A 112 29.50 -5.70 12.53
C ALA A 112 28.11 -5.91 13.17
N ALA A 113 28.03 -6.71 14.22
CA ALA A 113 26.82 -6.88 15.02
C ALA A 113 26.46 -5.55 15.68
N ASN A 114 25.74 -4.71 14.96
CA ASN A 114 25.13 -3.50 15.52
C ASN A 114 23.85 -3.94 16.24
N ASN A 115 23.90 -4.01 17.56
CA ASN A 115 22.74 -4.21 18.44
C ASN A 115 21.84 -2.96 18.45
N LEU A 116 21.30 -2.61 17.28
CA LEU A 116 20.33 -1.52 17.18
C LEU A 116 18.95 -2.01 17.66
N PRO A 117 18.26 -1.24 18.51
CA PRO A 117 16.91 -1.59 18.91
C PRO A 117 15.98 -1.57 17.70
N ALA A 118 14.96 -2.44 17.67
CA ALA A 118 13.99 -2.55 16.59
C ALA A 118 13.34 -1.20 16.22
N SER A 119 13.19 -0.30 17.19
CA SER A 119 12.67 1.07 16.98
C SER A 119 13.55 1.97 16.12
N ALA A 120 14.86 1.70 16.02
CA ALA A 120 15.80 2.48 15.21
C ALA A 120 15.88 1.97 13.76
N MET A 121 15.40 0.75 13.48
CA MET A 121 15.50 0.10 12.18
C MET A 121 14.80 0.84 11.03
N PRO A 122 13.57 1.40 11.22
CA PRO A 122 12.91 2.13 10.12
C PRO A 122 13.72 3.34 9.62
N GLY A 123 14.37 4.09 10.52
CA GLY A 123 15.23 5.22 10.15
C GLY A 123 16.46 4.78 9.37
N GLN A 124 17.11 3.71 9.78
CA GLN A 124 18.28 3.15 9.09
C GLN A 124 17.92 2.63 7.70
N TRP A 125 16.80 1.92 7.57
CA TRP A 125 16.29 1.43 6.30
C TRP A 125 16.02 2.55 5.30
N GLU A 126 15.46 3.64 5.76
CA GLU A 126 15.18 4.78 4.90
C GLU A 126 16.46 5.51 4.46
N MET A 127 17.48 5.61 5.32
CA MET A 127 18.78 6.13 4.93
C MET A 127 19.45 5.24 3.87
N LEU A 128 19.39 3.92 4.02
CA LEU A 128 19.93 2.97 3.05
C LEU A 128 19.20 3.07 1.70
N LYS A 129 17.86 3.19 1.70
CA LYS A 129 17.08 3.44 0.49
C LYS A 129 17.46 4.76 -0.20
N GLU A 130 17.75 5.79 0.57
CA GLU A 130 18.20 7.08 0.05
C GLU A 130 19.58 6.97 -0.61
N GLN A 131 20.52 6.27 0.03
CA GLN A 131 21.84 6.01 -0.54
C GLN A 131 21.76 5.18 -1.82
N GLU A 132 20.91 4.14 -1.86
CA GLU A 132 20.68 3.34 -3.06
C GLU A 132 20.14 4.19 -4.21
N ARG A 133 19.20 5.10 -3.95
CA ARG A 133 18.68 6.03 -4.96
C ARG A 133 19.73 6.96 -5.52
N LYS A 134 20.54 7.56 -4.63
CA LYS A 134 21.66 8.44 -5.03
C LYS A 134 22.66 7.67 -5.89
N ARG A 135 22.98 6.42 -5.53
CA ARG A 135 23.91 5.57 -6.27
C ARG A 135 23.34 5.19 -7.65
N SER A 136 22.07 4.84 -7.71
CA SER A 136 21.40 4.51 -8.99
C SER A 136 21.33 5.72 -9.93
N ALA A 137 21.10 6.91 -9.40
CA ALA A 137 21.11 8.15 -10.17
C ALA A 137 22.53 8.49 -10.72
N GLN A 138 23.59 8.17 -9.96
CA GLN A 138 24.98 8.37 -10.40
C GLN A 138 25.43 7.37 -11.47
N LEU A 139 24.86 6.17 -11.51
CA LEU A 139 25.24 5.10 -12.44
C LEU A 139 24.55 5.21 -13.82
N GLY A 140 23.91 6.34 -14.13
CA GLY A 140 23.46 6.68 -15.50
C GLY A 140 22.19 6.01 -15.97
N GLY A 141 21.35 5.54 -15.05
CA GLY A 141 20.00 5.13 -15.41
C GLY A 141 19.15 6.35 -15.78
N GLN A 142 18.90 6.53 -17.07
CA GLN A 142 18.23 7.69 -17.71
C GLN A 142 16.75 7.86 -17.34
N LYS A 143 16.24 7.31 -16.22
CA LYS A 143 14.80 7.24 -15.96
C LYS A 143 14.25 8.08 -14.81
N ASP A 144 15.05 8.77 -14.01
CA ASP A 144 14.46 9.71 -13.05
C ASP A 144 15.43 10.88 -12.74
N GLN A 145 15.53 11.81 -13.71
CA GLN A 145 16.26 13.08 -13.52
C GLN A 145 15.55 14.05 -12.55
N ARG A 146 14.52 13.62 -11.84
CA ARG A 146 13.94 14.40 -10.76
C ARG A 146 14.77 14.20 -9.50
N LEU A 147 15.86 14.95 -9.39
CA LEU A 147 16.72 15.03 -8.20
C LEU A 147 16.02 15.63 -6.95
N GLY A 148 14.71 15.84 -6.98
CA GLY A 148 13.95 16.45 -5.90
C GLY A 148 13.69 15.50 -4.72
N ALA A 149 13.44 16.08 -3.56
CA ALA A 149 13.15 15.34 -2.31
C ALA A 149 11.98 14.35 -2.46
N LEU A 150 11.02 14.64 -3.34
CA LEU A 150 9.82 13.83 -3.57
C LEU A 150 10.00 12.72 -4.62
N ALA A 151 11.18 12.64 -5.27
CA ALA A 151 11.44 11.66 -6.33
C ALA A 151 11.25 10.21 -5.85
N GLY A 152 10.71 9.34 -6.73
CA GLY A 152 10.51 7.91 -6.44
C GLY A 152 9.35 7.60 -5.50
N VAL A 153 8.36 8.49 -5.36
CA VAL A 153 7.03 8.16 -4.84
C VAL A 153 6.15 7.79 -6.03
N PRO A 154 5.76 6.50 -6.19
CA PRO A 154 4.99 6.08 -7.34
C PRO A 154 3.63 6.79 -7.42
N PRO A 155 3.22 7.30 -8.61
CA PRO A 155 1.92 7.96 -8.76
C PRO A 155 0.73 7.00 -8.63
N ALA A 156 0.94 5.72 -8.89
CA ALA A 156 -0.09 4.67 -8.84
C ALA A 156 -0.41 4.17 -7.42
N LEU A 157 0.25 4.67 -6.39
CA LEU A 157 -0.10 4.31 -5.01
C LEU A 157 -1.51 4.79 -4.64
N PRO A 158 -2.23 4.07 -3.74
CA PRO A 158 -3.44 4.59 -3.13
C PRO A 158 -3.22 6.01 -2.59
N ALA A 159 -4.20 6.89 -2.78
CA ALA A 159 -3.98 8.33 -2.64
C ALA A 159 -3.52 8.75 -1.23
N LEU A 160 -4.11 8.16 -0.18
CA LEU A 160 -3.73 8.48 1.20
C LEU A 160 -2.31 7.95 1.54
N ILE A 161 -1.95 6.77 1.05
CA ILE A 161 -0.57 6.24 1.18
C ILE A 161 0.40 7.16 0.44
N ARG A 162 0.05 7.60 -0.77
CA ARG A 162 0.87 8.52 -1.55
C ARG A 162 1.08 9.84 -0.84
N ALA A 163 0.01 10.46 -0.32
CA ALA A 163 0.07 11.70 0.45
C ALA A 163 0.97 11.57 1.68
N SER A 164 0.79 10.51 2.48
CA SER A 164 1.63 10.20 3.64
C SER A 164 3.11 10.04 3.26
N LYS A 165 3.41 9.37 2.14
CA LYS A 165 4.80 9.22 1.65
C LYS A 165 5.38 10.54 1.15
N LEU A 166 4.61 11.37 0.45
CA LEU A 166 5.05 12.70 0.01
C LEU A 166 5.37 13.59 1.21
N ALA A 167 4.46 13.67 2.19
CA ALA A 167 4.68 14.42 3.41
C ALA A 167 5.91 13.91 4.20
N SER A 168 6.11 12.57 4.28
CA SER A 168 7.30 11.99 4.90
C SER A 168 8.59 12.38 4.20
N ARG A 169 8.58 12.50 2.88
CA ARG A 169 9.72 12.95 2.09
C ARG A 169 10.03 14.43 2.30
N ALA A 170 8.99 15.27 2.29
CA ALA A 170 9.11 16.70 2.56
C ALA A 170 9.69 16.96 3.96
N ALA A 171 9.21 16.23 4.97
CA ALA A 171 9.70 16.33 6.33
C ALA A 171 11.21 16.08 6.48
N ARG A 172 11.79 15.18 5.69
CA ARG A 172 13.24 14.87 5.73
C ARG A 172 14.15 16.01 5.29
N VAL A 173 13.62 16.92 4.49
CA VAL A 173 14.35 18.11 4.03
C VAL A 173 13.97 19.36 4.82
N GLY A 174 13.31 19.17 5.97
CA GLY A 174 12.94 20.25 6.88
C GLY A 174 11.59 20.90 6.58
N PHE A 175 10.84 20.39 5.60
CA PHE A 175 9.49 20.89 5.30
C PHE A 175 8.46 20.06 6.07
N ASP A 176 8.31 20.39 7.34
CA ASP A 176 7.34 19.78 8.27
C ASP A 176 6.95 20.76 9.38
N TRP A 177 5.79 20.55 9.98
CA TRP A 177 5.39 21.30 11.17
C TRP A 177 6.21 20.87 12.40
N PRO A 178 6.46 21.79 13.34
CA PRO A 178 7.26 21.47 14.52
C PRO A 178 6.60 20.41 15.41
N ASP A 179 5.27 20.41 15.48
CA ASP A 179 4.50 19.51 16.33
C ASP A 179 3.18 19.07 15.67
N VAL A 180 2.41 18.25 16.38
CA VAL A 180 1.09 17.76 15.96
C VAL A 180 0.05 18.88 15.91
N GLY A 181 0.19 19.90 16.78
CA GLY A 181 -0.72 21.04 16.87
C GLY A 181 -0.78 21.81 15.56
N GLY A 182 0.39 22.15 14.99
CA GLY A 182 0.46 22.87 13.73
C GLY A 182 -0.16 22.10 12.55
N VAL A 183 -0.05 20.76 12.55
CA VAL A 183 -0.73 19.95 11.52
C VAL A 183 -2.24 19.96 11.71
N LEU A 184 -2.71 19.90 12.96
CA LEU A 184 -4.13 19.94 13.28
C LEU A 184 -4.75 21.30 12.93
N GLU A 185 -4.04 22.40 13.20
CA GLU A 185 -4.43 23.73 12.79
C GLU A 185 -4.58 23.81 11.27
N LYS A 186 -3.64 23.22 10.50
CA LYS A 186 -3.74 23.18 9.04
C LYS A 186 -4.97 22.38 8.56
N VAL A 187 -5.30 21.24 9.20
CA VAL A 187 -6.54 20.50 8.89
C VAL A 187 -7.78 21.39 9.06
N HIS A 188 -7.85 22.19 10.15
CA HIS A 188 -8.96 23.10 10.37
C HIS A 188 -8.99 24.25 9.35
N GLU A 189 -7.84 24.76 8.95
CA GLU A 189 -7.71 25.77 7.89
C GLU A 189 -8.30 25.24 6.57
N GLU A 190 -7.88 24.06 6.10
CA GLU A 190 -8.39 23.46 4.86
C GLU A 190 -9.91 23.17 4.91
N ILE A 191 -10.43 22.73 6.06
CA ILE A 191 -11.88 22.55 6.23
C ILE A 191 -12.62 23.88 6.10
N ASN A 192 -12.06 24.98 6.62
CA ASN A 192 -12.65 26.31 6.51
C ASN A 192 -12.61 26.80 5.06
N GLU A 193 -11.50 26.63 4.35
CA GLU A 193 -11.35 27.00 2.94
C GLU A 193 -12.34 26.22 2.07
N PHE A 194 -12.45 24.89 2.25
CA PHE A 194 -13.48 24.08 1.62
C PHE A 194 -14.90 24.61 1.89
N SER A 195 -15.20 24.99 3.14
CA SER A 195 -16.52 25.51 3.52
C SER A 195 -16.84 26.84 2.81
N VAL A 196 -15.84 27.69 2.62
CA VAL A 196 -16.00 28.96 1.87
C VAL A 196 -16.35 28.70 0.41
N GLU A 197 -15.62 27.78 -0.25
CA GLU A 197 -15.89 27.48 -1.66
C GLU A 197 -17.21 26.70 -1.85
N MET A 198 -17.61 25.90 -0.88
CA MET A 198 -18.92 25.26 -0.84
C MET A 198 -20.07 26.31 -0.83
N HIS A 199 -19.93 27.37 -0.04
CA HIS A 199 -20.93 28.45 -0.01
C HIS A 199 -20.97 29.27 -1.30
N LYS A 200 -19.84 29.38 -2.02
CA LYS A 200 -19.78 30.05 -3.33
C LYS A 200 -20.33 29.20 -4.47
N GLY A 201 -20.42 27.87 -4.28
CA GLY A 201 -20.86 26.92 -5.30
C GLY A 201 -19.82 26.67 -6.42
N ASP A 202 -18.55 27.02 -6.21
CA ASP A 202 -17.47 26.80 -7.16
C ASP A 202 -16.99 25.35 -7.06
N ARG A 203 -17.46 24.50 -7.96
CA ARG A 203 -17.21 23.07 -7.94
C ARG A 203 -15.74 22.71 -8.12
N GLU A 204 -15.01 23.43 -8.96
CA GLU A 204 -13.59 23.15 -9.21
C GLU A 204 -12.77 23.44 -7.96
N LYS A 205 -13.00 24.59 -7.34
CA LYS A 205 -12.33 24.92 -6.08
C LYS A 205 -12.74 24.04 -4.92
N MET A 206 -14.02 23.67 -4.82
CA MET A 206 -14.46 22.68 -3.82
C MET A 206 -13.70 21.35 -3.96
N GLN A 207 -13.42 20.91 -5.18
CA GLN A 207 -12.65 19.70 -5.43
C GLN A 207 -11.18 19.86 -5.00
N ASP A 208 -10.59 21.00 -5.25
CA ASP A 208 -9.22 21.34 -4.88
C ASP A 208 -9.07 21.36 -3.35
N GLU A 209 -9.88 22.16 -2.67
CA GLU A 209 -9.88 22.27 -1.20
C GLU A 209 -10.17 20.92 -0.50
N LEU A 210 -11.09 20.12 -1.04
CA LEU A 210 -11.33 18.78 -0.51
C LEU A 210 -10.09 17.89 -0.64
N GLY A 211 -9.34 18.04 -1.72
CA GLY A 211 -8.05 17.38 -1.90
C GLY A 211 -7.04 17.78 -0.82
N ASP A 212 -6.98 19.06 -0.48
CA ASP A 212 -6.08 19.59 0.55
C ASP A 212 -6.48 19.16 1.96
N VAL A 213 -7.78 19.09 2.25
CA VAL A 213 -8.30 18.48 3.49
C VAL A 213 -7.82 17.04 3.62
N LEU A 214 -7.97 16.21 2.57
CA LEU A 214 -7.54 14.79 2.59
C LEU A 214 -6.02 14.66 2.73
N PHE A 215 -5.25 15.51 2.07
CA PHE A 215 -3.79 15.54 2.19
C PHE A 215 -3.33 15.91 3.60
N SER A 216 -3.96 16.93 4.20
CA SER A 216 -3.68 17.38 5.57
C SER A 216 -4.02 16.30 6.61
N ILE A 217 -5.14 15.57 6.42
CA ILE A 217 -5.51 14.41 7.25
C ILE A 217 -4.46 13.30 7.13
N ALA A 218 -3.98 12.98 5.92
CA ALA A 218 -2.94 11.98 5.73
C ALA A 218 -1.61 12.41 6.37
N SER A 219 -1.28 13.71 6.36
CA SER A 219 -0.13 14.28 7.03
C SER A 219 -0.24 14.19 8.56
N LEU A 220 -1.42 14.43 9.10
CA LEU A 220 -1.72 14.28 10.53
C LEU A 220 -1.56 12.82 10.97
N ALA A 221 -2.13 11.86 10.22
CA ALA A 221 -1.97 10.44 10.49
C ALA A 221 -0.50 10.03 10.51
N ARG A 222 0.28 10.47 9.52
CA ARG A 222 1.73 10.26 9.48
C ARG A 222 2.42 10.77 10.74
N ARG A 223 2.08 11.97 11.19
CA ARG A 223 2.69 12.59 12.36
C ARG A 223 2.37 11.82 13.65
N LEU A 224 1.19 11.23 13.71
CA LEU A 224 0.75 10.35 14.78
C LEU A 224 1.25 8.90 14.63
N LYS A 225 2.02 8.59 13.57
CA LYS A 225 2.50 7.23 13.22
C LYS A 225 1.35 6.25 12.95
N LEU A 226 0.26 6.76 12.43
CA LEU A 226 -0.89 5.97 11.95
C LEU A 226 -0.80 5.80 10.44
N ASP A 227 -1.30 4.68 9.94
CA ASP A 227 -1.50 4.46 8.51
C ASP A 227 -2.87 5.02 8.11
N PRO A 228 -2.94 6.09 7.29
CA PRO A 228 -4.21 6.73 6.94
C PRO A 228 -5.13 5.83 6.09
N GLU A 229 -4.57 4.97 5.24
CA GLU A 229 -5.32 4.02 4.43
C GLU A 229 -5.96 2.94 5.32
N ALA A 230 -5.18 2.39 6.25
CA ALA A 230 -5.67 1.41 7.22
C ALA A 230 -6.76 2.02 8.13
N CYS A 231 -6.58 3.27 8.58
CA CYS A 231 -7.58 3.97 9.38
C CYS A 231 -8.91 4.13 8.64
N LEU A 232 -8.85 4.52 7.35
CA LEU A 232 -10.06 4.69 6.55
C LEU A 232 -10.73 3.34 6.26
N ARG A 233 -9.96 2.31 5.96
CA ARG A 233 -10.48 0.94 5.75
C ARG A 233 -11.22 0.44 6.99
N GLN A 234 -10.61 0.54 8.18
CA GLN A 234 -11.28 0.18 9.43
C GLN A 234 -12.57 0.97 9.67
N ALA A 235 -12.62 2.21 9.25
CA ALA A 235 -13.83 3.02 9.32
C ALA A 235 -14.92 2.51 8.36
N CYS A 236 -14.54 2.11 7.13
CA CYS A 236 -15.44 1.48 6.16
C CYS A 236 -15.97 0.14 6.70
N ASP A 237 -15.13 -0.74 7.21
CA ASP A 237 -15.53 -2.04 7.77
C ASP A 237 -16.49 -1.86 8.96
N LYS A 238 -16.19 -0.88 9.81
CA LYS A 238 -17.07 -0.53 10.93
C LYS A 238 -18.42 0.00 10.44
N PHE A 239 -18.43 0.83 9.40
CA PHE A 239 -19.66 1.33 8.79
C PHE A 239 -20.50 0.17 8.23
N THR A 240 -19.88 -0.70 7.42
CA THR A 240 -20.54 -1.86 6.80
C THR A 240 -21.19 -2.75 7.86
N ARG A 241 -20.43 -3.17 8.87
CA ARG A 241 -20.94 -4.00 9.96
C ARG A 241 -22.15 -3.37 10.70
N ARG A 242 -22.09 -2.06 10.95
CA ARG A 242 -23.19 -1.33 11.60
C ARG A 242 -24.40 -1.22 10.71
N PHE A 243 -24.17 -0.99 9.43
CA PHE A 243 -25.25 -0.90 8.44
C PHE A 243 -25.98 -2.23 8.29
N GLU A 244 -25.25 -3.33 8.18
CA GLU A 244 -25.79 -4.70 8.15
C GLU A 244 -26.59 -5.01 9.43
N ALA A 245 -26.15 -4.55 10.59
CA ALA A 245 -26.88 -4.72 11.83
C ALA A 245 -28.19 -3.91 11.86
N VAL A 246 -28.22 -2.70 11.28
CA VAL A 246 -29.48 -1.94 11.10
C VAL A 246 -30.43 -2.66 10.15
N GLU A 247 -29.92 -3.18 9.03
CA GLU A 247 -30.72 -4.00 8.09
C GLU A 247 -31.32 -5.22 8.77
N ALA A 248 -30.51 -5.93 9.58
CA ALA A 248 -30.97 -7.09 10.31
C ALA A 248 -32.06 -6.75 11.36
N CYS A 249 -31.95 -5.61 12.05
CA CYS A 249 -33.00 -5.14 12.97
C CYS A 249 -34.31 -4.86 12.24
N LEU A 250 -34.28 -4.16 11.11
CA LEU A 250 -35.46 -3.88 10.31
C LEU A 250 -36.10 -5.14 9.75
N ALA A 251 -35.28 -6.08 9.26
CA ALA A 251 -35.76 -7.36 8.73
C ALA A 251 -36.49 -8.19 9.80
N GLN A 252 -36.03 -8.17 11.06
CA GLN A 252 -36.70 -8.85 12.18
C GLN A 252 -38.08 -8.27 12.46
N GLU A 253 -38.28 -6.99 12.23
CA GLU A 253 -39.58 -6.30 12.38
C GLU A 253 -40.44 -6.33 11.12
N GLY A 254 -39.96 -6.95 10.02
CA GLY A 254 -40.66 -7.00 8.74
C GLY A 254 -40.71 -5.63 8.05
N LEU A 255 -39.79 -4.73 8.39
CA LEU A 255 -39.73 -3.37 7.86
C LEU A 255 -38.68 -3.26 6.75
N SER A 256 -38.90 -2.37 5.80
CA SER A 256 -37.94 -2.03 4.75
C SER A 256 -37.20 -0.74 5.12
N MET A 257 -35.92 -0.67 4.80
CA MET A 257 -35.10 0.55 5.01
C MET A 257 -35.65 1.74 4.23
N GLN A 258 -36.23 1.49 3.03
CA GLN A 258 -36.78 2.54 2.15
C GLN A 258 -38.04 3.21 2.73
N ASP A 259 -38.74 2.53 3.64
CA ASP A 259 -39.96 3.02 4.25
C ASP A 259 -39.70 3.77 5.57
N GLN A 260 -38.42 3.87 6.00
CA GLN A 260 -38.05 4.55 7.22
C GLN A 260 -37.66 5.99 6.98
N SER A 261 -38.02 6.87 7.91
CA SER A 261 -37.50 8.24 7.92
C SER A 261 -36.02 8.27 8.33
N VAL A 262 -35.33 9.35 7.98
CA VAL A 262 -33.93 9.58 8.38
C VAL A 262 -33.77 9.53 9.89
N ASP A 263 -34.71 10.09 10.66
CA ASP A 263 -34.67 10.08 12.13
C ASP A 263 -34.81 8.67 12.70
N GLN A 264 -35.63 7.81 12.09
CA GLN A 264 -35.78 6.41 12.51
C GLN A 264 -34.51 5.62 12.22
N LEU A 265 -33.92 5.82 11.06
CA LEU A 265 -32.64 5.18 10.69
C LEU A 265 -31.49 5.64 11.61
N ASP A 266 -31.44 6.92 11.94
CA ASP A 266 -30.43 7.44 12.88
C ASP A 266 -30.61 6.89 14.30
N ALA A 267 -31.87 6.75 14.76
CA ALA A 267 -32.15 6.13 16.05
C ALA A 267 -31.69 4.67 16.09
N LEU A 268 -31.94 3.87 15.03
CA LEU A 268 -31.46 2.50 14.92
C LEU A 268 -29.92 2.44 14.85
N TRP A 269 -29.30 3.31 14.07
CA TRP A 269 -27.85 3.44 14.00
C TRP A 269 -27.24 3.76 15.37
N CYS A 270 -27.82 4.68 16.10
CA CYS A 270 -27.38 5.01 17.45
C CYS A 270 -27.57 3.85 18.43
N ALA A 271 -28.65 3.04 18.28
CA ALA A 271 -28.86 1.85 19.08
C ALA A 271 -27.78 0.80 18.81
N VAL A 272 -27.50 0.51 17.53
CA VAL A 272 -26.42 -0.41 17.11
C VAL A 272 -25.07 0.03 17.68
N LYS A 273 -24.73 1.31 17.60
CA LYS A 273 -23.49 1.85 18.19
C LYS A 273 -23.37 1.59 19.69
N LYS A 274 -24.48 1.60 20.42
CA LYS A 274 -24.47 1.36 21.89
C LYS A 274 -24.31 -0.11 22.25
N THR A 275 -24.67 -1.04 21.36
CA THR A 275 -24.51 -2.49 21.58
C THR A 275 -23.08 -2.96 21.29
N GLU A 276 -22.31 -2.22 20.50
CA GLU A 276 -20.90 -2.51 20.31
C GLU A 276 -20.14 -2.20 21.62
N LYS A 277 -19.59 -3.22 22.24
CA LYS A 277 -18.63 -3.01 23.35
C LYS A 277 -17.38 -2.33 22.82
N PRO A 278 -16.78 -1.39 23.58
CA PRO A 278 -15.53 -0.73 23.22
C PRO A 278 -14.37 -1.71 23.07
#